data_5333080dcdd04f66cac0f1b961dd8014
#
_entry.id   5333080dcdd04f66cac0f1b961dd8014
#
_cell.length_a   1.000
_cell.length_b   1.000
_cell.length_c   1.000
_cell.angle_alpha   90.00
_cell.angle_beta   90.00
_cell.angle_gamma   90.00
#
_symmetry.space_group_name_H-M   'P 1'
#
loop_
_entity.id
_entity.type
_entity.pdbx_description
1 polymer ?
#
loop_
_entity_poly.entity_id
_entity_poly.type
_entity_poly.pdbx_seq_one_letter_code
_entity_poly.pdbx_strand_id
1 'polypeptide(L)'
;YFLKCNGSELDPACGPIDTKIFSRKQPTAYPINQEAAACPVWRTVGKERIPVSKIWEEFLSAHRRWMGDPCGDLRMSISATAKNIEARCEEIGGYAREWLIYVPDIVKNGRVKNPPLVFALHGYSCSAEIYLGNSGWNKVADSRGFIVIFPSALPRKVTLENHDGNMALPCWNVLWSHEEGPDEFAFFMRMLEDVQEKYEIDRTRVYATGHSMGSLMTSSLVLHYPNLFAAAAPCSGVFFEAMYEQIMREPEFSPDNTAPIPVWMFAGRNEQWLIDAEPTADNSTGKTILFWHRHNRLPGLAEAKFKCEGTSYQER
;
A
#
# COMPACT_ATOMS: atom_id res chain seq x y z
N TYR A 1 1.59 2.72 28.84
CA TYR A 1 2.11 2.09 27.63
C TYR A 1 3.21 2.92 26.95
N PHE A 2 2.92 4.16 26.55
CA PHE A 2 3.89 5.04 25.85
C PHE A 2 5.20 5.28 26.65
N LEU A 3 5.10 5.49 27.95
CA LEU A 3 6.27 5.65 28.81
C LEU A 3 7.13 4.38 28.82
N LYS A 4 6.52 3.21 28.92
CA LYS A 4 7.25 1.94 28.88
C LYS A 4 7.95 1.69 27.54
N CYS A 5 7.29 2.01 26.43
CA CYS A 5 7.88 1.90 25.09
C CYS A 5 9.08 2.83 24.89
N ASN A 6 9.08 3.99 25.57
CA ASN A 6 10.17 4.96 25.51
C ASN A 6 11.26 4.72 26.55
N GLY A 7 11.20 3.63 27.31
CA GLY A 7 12.16 3.32 28.38
C GLY A 7 12.14 4.33 29.53
N SER A 8 10.99 5.01 29.72
CA SER A 8 10.82 6.06 30.72
C SER A 8 9.89 5.62 31.84
N GLU A 9 10.10 6.16 33.03
CA GLU A 9 9.18 6.01 34.13
C GLU A 9 8.32 7.27 34.31
N LEU A 10 7.16 7.11 34.92
CA LEU A 10 6.31 8.24 35.26
C LEU A 10 7.03 9.10 36.29
N ASP A 11 7.15 10.41 36.06
CA ASP A 11 7.71 11.32 37.04
C ASP A 11 6.79 11.37 38.28
N PRO A 12 7.27 10.98 39.46
CA PRO A 12 6.48 11.03 40.69
C PRO A 12 5.95 12.45 41.00
N ALA A 13 6.65 13.49 40.53
CA ALA A 13 6.22 14.87 40.70
C ALA A 13 4.99 15.23 39.87
N CYS A 14 4.67 14.46 38.84
CA CYS A 14 3.49 14.69 38.00
C CYS A 14 2.17 14.32 38.72
N GLY A 15 2.22 13.64 39.86
CA GLY A 15 1.07 13.19 40.60
C GLY A 15 0.22 12.17 39.86
N PRO A 16 -0.82 11.62 40.51
CA PRO A 16 -1.77 10.75 39.87
C PRO A 16 -2.49 11.50 38.73
N ILE A 17 -2.74 10.81 37.61
CA ILE A 17 -3.50 11.35 36.49
C ILE A 17 -4.92 11.70 36.98
N ASP A 18 -5.14 12.97 37.33
CA ASP A 18 -6.43 13.43 37.82
C ASP A 18 -7.39 13.70 36.65
N THR A 19 -8.40 12.87 36.50
CA THR A 19 -9.44 13.03 35.48
C THR A 19 -10.27 14.31 35.67
N LYS A 20 -10.21 14.97 36.87
CA LYS A 20 -10.92 16.24 37.14
C LYS A 20 -10.25 17.47 36.47
N ILE A 21 -9.07 17.32 35.91
CA ILE A 21 -8.35 18.40 35.19
C ILE A 21 -9.07 18.85 33.91
N PHE A 22 -10.04 18.13 33.42
CA PHE A 22 -10.88 18.55 32.29
C PHE A 22 -11.71 19.85 32.53
N SER A 23 -11.68 20.40 33.74
CA SER A 23 -12.42 21.63 34.06
C SER A 23 -11.64 22.93 33.89
N ARG A 24 -10.35 22.91 33.57
CA ARG A 24 -9.54 24.14 33.42
C ARG A 24 -9.94 24.92 32.16
N LYS A 25 -10.00 26.25 32.30
CA LYS A 25 -10.38 27.15 31.21
C LYS A 25 -9.36 27.23 30.09
N GLN A 26 -8.07 27.02 30.38
CA GLN A 26 -6.99 27.03 29.40
C GLN A 26 -6.30 25.68 29.32
N PRO A 27 -5.95 25.23 28.11
CA PRO A 27 -5.17 24.02 27.95
C PRO A 27 -3.75 24.21 28.51
N THR A 28 -3.33 23.29 29.33
CA THR A 28 -1.97 23.28 29.90
C THR A 28 -1.29 21.99 29.47
N ALA A 29 -0.08 22.10 28.94
CA ALA A 29 0.76 20.98 28.59
C ALA A 29 1.63 20.58 29.78
N TYR A 30 1.68 19.30 30.07
CA TYR A 30 2.50 18.75 31.14
C TYR A 30 3.44 17.69 30.58
N PRO A 31 4.73 17.78 30.84
CA PRO A 31 5.61 16.64 30.63
C PRO A 31 5.19 15.53 31.61
N ILE A 32 5.12 14.32 31.14
CA ILE A 32 4.79 13.14 31.96
C ILE A 32 5.96 12.18 32.12
N ASN A 33 7.10 12.53 31.59
CA ASN A 33 8.38 11.87 31.80
C ASN A 33 9.49 12.91 31.99
N GLN A 34 10.58 12.51 32.62
CA GLN A 34 11.71 13.40 32.87
C GLN A 34 12.46 13.71 31.57
N GLU A 35 13.19 14.87 31.56
CA GLU A 35 13.98 15.33 30.41
C GLU A 35 15.09 14.37 29.97
N ALA A 36 15.51 13.47 30.86
CA ALA A 36 16.48 12.43 30.54
C ALA A 36 15.92 11.30 29.65
N ALA A 37 14.63 11.28 29.41
CA ALA A 37 14.03 10.30 28.51
C ALA A 37 14.38 10.60 27.07
N ALA A 38 14.74 9.56 26.31
CA ALA A 38 15.04 9.68 24.89
C ALA A 38 13.88 10.26 24.07
N CYS A 39 12.64 10.10 24.56
CA CYS A 39 11.42 10.58 23.91
C CYS A 39 10.48 11.21 24.95
N PRO A 40 10.32 12.53 24.98
CA PRO A 40 9.42 13.20 25.90
C PRO A 40 7.96 12.87 25.55
N VAL A 41 7.15 12.72 26.59
CA VAL A 41 5.69 12.52 26.46
C VAL A 41 4.98 13.69 27.13
N TRP A 42 4.17 14.40 26.36
CA TRP A 42 3.40 15.54 26.84
C TRP A 42 1.92 15.24 26.84
N ARG A 43 1.24 15.69 27.86
CA ARG A 43 -0.23 15.61 27.97
C ARG A 43 -0.79 17.02 28.12
N THR A 44 -1.76 17.34 27.31
CA THR A 44 -2.49 18.59 27.42
C THR A 44 -3.90 18.36 27.95
N VAL A 45 -4.31 19.18 28.89
CA VAL A 45 -5.62 19.13 29.51
C VAL A 45 -6.26 20.50 29.47
N GLY A 46 -7.47 20.59 28.93
CA GLY A 46 -8.24 21.83 28.85
C GLY A 46 -9.54 21.64 28.06
N LYS A 47 -10.41 22.63 28.11
CA LYS A 47 -11.67 22.64 27.35
C LYS A 47 -11.50 23.27 25.96
N GLU A 48 -10.48 24.08 25.78
CA GLU A 48 -10.23 24.76 24.53
C GLU A 48 -9.30 23.96 23.61
N ARG A 49 -9.51 24.11 22.31
CA ARG A 49 -8.65 23.49 21.31
C ARG A 49 -7.30 24.16 21.28
N ILE A 50 -6.22 23.39 21.35
CA ILE A 50 -4.86 23.91 21.17
C ILE A 50 -4.69 24.33 19.70
N PRO A 51 -4.19 25.54 19.42
CA PRO A 51 -3.82 25.92 18.07
C PRO A 51 -2.72 24.98 17.53
N VAL A 52 -2.86 24.58 16.26
CA VAL A 52 -1.88 23.68 15.63
C VAL A 52 -0.49 24.32 15.55
N SER A 53 -0.41 25.65 15.36
CA SER A 53 0.83 26.40 15.41
C SER A 53 1.58 26.19 16.74
N LYS A 54 0.85 26.21 17.85
CA LYS A 54 1.43 26.01 19.18
C LYS A 54 2.00 24.60 19.35
N ILE A 55 1.31 23.58 18.82
CA ILE A 55 1.81 22.18 18.83
C ILE A 55 3.11 22.10 18.03
N TRP A 56 3.19 22.78 16.90
CA TRP A 56 4.40 22.83 16.08
C TRP A 56 5.53 23.55 16.78
N GLU A 57 5.30 24.77 17.25
CA GLU A 57 6.32 25.65 17.82
C GLU A 57 6.90 25.12 19.14
N GLU A 58 6.03 24.61 20.02
CA GLU A 58 6.45 24.21 21.36
C GLU A 58 6.91 22.74 21.45
N PHE A 59 6.52 21.89 20.50
CA PHE A 59 6.82 20.46 20.60
C PHE A 59 7.41 19.88 19.31
N LEU A 60 6.66 19.82 18.22
CA LEU A 60 7.08 19.04 17.04
C LEU A 60 8.36 19.57 16.38
N SER A 61 8.55 20.88 16.29
CA SER A 61 9.71 21.49 15.63
C SER A 61 11.04 21.19 16.32
N ALA A 62 11.01 20.92 17.63
CA ALA A 62 12.19 20.58 18.42
C ALA A 62 12.64 19.13 18.27
N HIS A 63 11.80 18.27 17.69
CA HIS A 63 12.07 16.83 17.64
C HIS A 63 12.43 16.39 16.23
N ARG A 64 13.54 15.67 16.12
CA ARG A 64 14.00 15.06 14.86
C ARG A 64 14.31 13.60 15.09
N ARG A 65 14.01 12.77 14.10
CA ARG A 65 14.43 11.38 14.11
C ARG A 65 15.87 11.24 13.62
N TRP A 66 16.68 10.56 14.38
CA TRP A 66 18.08 10.33 14.06
C TRP A 66 18.28 9.01 13.32
N MET A 67 19.16 9.02 12.30
CA MET A 67 19.71 7.79 11.77
C MET A 67 20.58 7.16 12.86
N GLY A 68 20.30 5.91 13.23
CA GLY A 68 21.04 5.22 14.30
C GLY A 68 20.34 5.17 15.66
N ASP A 69 19.14 5.77 15.80
CA ASP A 69 18.28 5.62 16.97
C ASP A 69 17.99 4.14 17.25
N PRO A 70 18.10 3.64 18.50
CA PRO A 70 17.85 2.24 18.84
C PRO A 70 16.43 1.75 18.57
N CYS A 71 15.45 2.66 18.43
CA CYS A 71 14.09 2.30 17.99
C CYS A 71 13.95 2.13 16.47
N GLY A 72 15.04 1.92 15.75
CA GLY A 72 15.11 1.89 14.29
C GLY A 72 14.16 0.98 13.56
N ASP A 73 13.78 -0.11 14.17
CA ASP A 73 12.88 -1.07 13.53
C ASP A 73 11.42 -0.61 13.47
N LEU A 74 11.03 0.35 14.32
CA LEU A 74 9.72 1.00 14.27
C LEU A 74 9.69 2.21 13.31
N ARG A 75 10.81 2.48 12.65
CA ARG A 75 10.94 3.63 11.76
C ARG A 75 10.27 3.37 10.44
N MET A 76 9.23 4.07 10.25
CA MET A 76 8.88 4.55 8.94
C MET A 76 9.76 5.75 8.62
N SER A 77 11.04 5.56 8.36
CA SER A 77 11.84 6.70 7.95
C SER A 77 11.85 6.80 6.44
N ILE A 78 10.84 7.46 5.90
CA ILE A 78 10.94 8.08 4.58
C ILE A 78 12.26 8.83 4.49
N SER A 79 12.71 9.51 5.57
CA SER A 79 14.00 10.20 5.61
C SER A 79 15.22 9.28 5.47
N ALA A 80 15.23 8.07 6.03
CA ALA A 80 16.36 7.15 5.86
C ALA A 80 16.40 6.52 4.47
N THR A 81 15.25 6.38 3.82
CA THR A 81 15.12 5.88 2.45
C THR A 81 15.03 6.99 1.41
N ALA A 82 14.93 8.27 1.83
CA ALA A 82 14.72 9.41 0.93
C ALA A 82 15.80 9.53 -0.15
N LYS A 83 17.05 9.17 0.14
CA LYS A 83 18.15 9.15 -0.84
C LYS A 83 17.93 8.14 -1.98
N ASN A 84 17.08 7.14 -1.76
CA ASN A 84 16.77 6.06 -2.68
C ASN A 84 15.41 6.23 -3.35
N ILE A 85 14.70 7.33 -3.06
CA ILE A 85 13.41 7.66 -3.63
C ILE A 85 13.59 8.75 -4.69
N GLU A 86 13.04 8.49 -5.85
CA GLU A 86 12.89 9.47 -6.93
C GLU A 86 11.39 9.77 -7.07
N ALA A 87 11.01 11.01 -6.83
CA ALA A 87 9.63 11.45 -7.02
C ALA A 87 9.41 11.97 -8.44
N ARG A 88 8.28 11.67 -9.01
CA ARG A 88 7.84 12.15 -10.32
C ARG A 88 6.45 12.75 -10.22
N CYS A 89 6.24 13.77 -11.05
CA CYS A 89 4.93 14.33 -11.32
C CYS A 89 4.90 14.76 -12.79
N GLU A 90 3.99 14.16 -13.56
CA GLU A 90 3.81 14.45 -14.99
C GLU A 90 2.33 14.59 -15.32
N GLU A 91 2.01 15.36 -16.35
CA GLU A 91 0.66 15.39 -16.90
C GLU A 91 0.47 14.24 -17.89
N ILE A 92 -0.48 13.35 -17.60
CA ILE A 92 -0.80 12.19 -18.43
C ILE A 92 -2.31 12.17 -18.65
N GLY A 93 -2.73 12.25 -19.91
CA GLY A 93 -4.16 12.23 -20.25
C GLY A 93 -4.95 13.40 -19.63
N GLY A 94 -4.33 14.58 -19.43
CA GLY A 94 -4.95 15.75 -18.82
C GLY A 94 -5.00 15.72 -17.28
N TYR A 95 -4.33 14.78 -16.65
CA TYR A 95 -4.27 14.64 -15.20
C TYR A 95 -2.82 14.72 -14.70
N ALA A 96 -2.59 15.49 -13.62
CA ALA A 96 -1.32 15.42 -12.90
C ALA A 96 -1.19 14.08 -12.20
N ARG A 97 -0.22 13.28 -12.60
CA ARG A 97 0.01 11.93 -12.07
C ARG A 97 1.34 11.91 -11.30
N GLU A 98 1.32 11.25 -10.16
CA GLU A 98 2.48 11.19 -9.28
C GLU A 98 2.87 9.73 -8.99
N TRP A 99 4.19 9.49 -8.93
CA TRP A 99 4.74 8.20 -8.51
C TRP A 99 6.09 8.36 -7.86
N LEU A 100 6.44 7.37 -7.04
CA LEU A 100 7.76 7.24 -6.43
C LEU A 100 8.48 6.03 -7.01
N ILE A 101 9.77 6.18 -7.29
CA ILE A 101 10.64 5.09 -7.71
C ILE A 101 11.63 4.86 -6.58
N TYR A 102 11.62 3.66 -6.02
CA TYR A 102 12.60 3.24 -5.04
C TYR A 102 13.72 2.44 -5.69
N VAL A 103 14.94 2.94 -5.62
CA VAL A 103 16.13 2.31 -6.21
C VAL A 103 17.13 1.99 -5.11
N PRO A 104 17.35 0.71 -4.76
CA PRO A 104 18.28 0.31 -3.71
C PRO A 104 19.73 0.67 -4.02
N ASP A 105 20.54 0.88 -2.99
CA ASP A 105 21.97 1.18 -3.14
C ASP A 105 22.72 0.11 -3.95
N ILE A 106 22.34 -1.17 -3.81
CA ILE A 106 22.99 -2.26 -4.54
C ILE A 106 22.73 -2.23 -6.05
N VAL A 107 21.62 -1.59 -6.48
CA VAL A 107 21.32 -1.30 -7.89
C VAL A 107 22.07 -0.04 -8.33
N LYS A 108 21.97 1.06 -7.56
CA LYS A 108 22.67 2.32 -7.87
C LYS A 108 24.19 2.15 -8.01
N ASN A 109 24.77 1.29 -7.19
CA ASN A 109 26.21 1.01 -7.20
C ASN A 109 26.64 -0.02 -8.25
N GLY A 110 25.72 -0.46 -9.12
CA GLY A 110 25.99 -1.42 -10.18
C GLY A 110 26.31 -2.85 -9.73
N ARG A 111 26.06 -3.18 -8.46
CA ARG A 111 26.24 -4.56 -7.95
C ARG A 111 25.18 -5.52 -8.50
N VAL A 112 24.00 -5.00 -8.81
CA VAL A 112 22.95 -5.71 -9.51
C VAL A 112 22.80 -5.06 -10.88
N LYS A 113 23.08 -5.83 -11.91
CA LYS A 113 22.84 -5.44 -13.31
C LYS A 113 21.47 -5.96 -13.73
N ASN A 114 20.79 -5.20 -14.58
CA ASN A 114 19.46 -5.55 -15.07
C ASN A 114 18.50 -5.95 -13.93
N PRO A 115 18.23 -5.03 -12.96
CA PRO A 115 17.37 -5.34 -11.82
C PRO A 115 15.94 -5.67 -12.27
N PRO A 116 15.24 -6.57 -11.57
CA PRO A 116 13.81 -6.72 -11.72
C PRO A 116 13.06 -5.44 -11.36
N LEU A 117 11.82 -5.31 -11.83
CA LEU A 117 10.93 -4.21 -11.53
C LEU A 117 9.65 -4.72 -10.85
N VAL A 118 9.23 -4.06 -9.80
CA VAL A 118 7.96 -4.33 -9.10
C VAL A 118 7.10 -3.08 -9.09
N PHE A 119 5.87 -3.18 -9.57
CA PHE A 119 4.83 -2.18 -9.33
C PHE A 119 4.11 -2.55 -8.04
N ALA A 120 4.11 -1.65 -7.06
CA ALA A 120 3.50 -1.84 -5.75
C ALA A 120 2.36 -0.82 -5.54
N LEU A 121 1.11 -1.30 -5.61
CA LEU A 121 -0.08 -0.48 -5.71
C LEU A 121 -0.80 -0.38 -4.37
N HIS A 122 -1.09 0.85 -3.96
CA HIS A 122 -1.80 1.13 -2.71
C HIS A 122 -3.31 0.83 -2.80
N GLY A 123 -3.95 0.68 -1.64
CA GLY A 123 -5.40 0.53 -1.50
C GLY A 123 -6.18 1.84 -1.60
N TYR A 124 -7.52 1.75 -1.52
CA TYR A 124 -8.40 2.91 -1.46
C TYR A 124 -7.98 3.90 -0.36
N SER A 125 -8.14 5.19 -0.61
CA SER A 125 -7.80 6.30 0.32
C SER A 125 -6.34 6.39 0.77
N CYS A 126 -5.42 5.70 0.11
CA CYS A 126 -3.99 5.70 0.42
C CYS A 126 -3.19 6.48 -0.64
N SER A 127 -1.88 6.58 -0.48
CA SER A 127 -0.96 7.21 -1.44
C SER A 127 0.31 6.39 -1.62
N ALA A 128 1.13 6.77 -2.62
CA ALA A 128 2.43 6.15 -2.86
C ALA A 128 3.33 6.21 -1.62
N GLU A 129 3.39 7.36 -0.92
CA GLU A 129 4.23 7.58 0.25
C GLU A 129 3.81 6.70 1.43
N ILE A 130 2.51 6.64 1.71
CA ILE A 130 1.97 5.81 2.79
C ILE A 130 2.24 4.34 2.50
N TYR A 131 2.02 3.91 1.26
CA TYR A 131 2.21 2.52 0.88
C TYR A 131 3.70 2.13 0.85
N LEU A 132 4.59 3.00 0.38
CA LEU A 132 6.03 2.80 0.48
C LEU A 132 6.46 2.61 1.95
N GLY A 133 5.92 3.43 2.85
CA GLY A 133 6.23 3.35 4.26
C GLY A 133 5.71 2.07 4.95
N ASN A 134 4.54 1.57 4.54
CA ASN A 134 3.83 0.49 5.24
C ASN A 134 4.05 -0.90 4.63
N SER A 135 4.26 -0.99 3.31
CA SER A 135 4.30 -2.27 2.60
C SER A 135 5.56 -3.10 2.84
N GLY A 136 6.67 -2.43 3.19
CA GLY A 136 7.98 -3.09 3.34
C GLY A 136 8.67 -3.49 2.04
N TRP A 137 8.10 -3.20 0.86
CA TRP A 137 8.71 -3.53 -0.43
C TRP A 137 10.09 -2.91 -0.62
N ASN A 138 10.31 -1.70 -0.11
CA ASN A 138 11.61 -1.04 -0.11
C ASN A 138 12.68 -1.85 0.65
N LYS A 139 12.33 -2.44 1.81
CA LYS A 139 13.26 -3.27 2.61
C LYS A 139 13.64 -4.55 1.88
N VAL A 140 12.65 -5.18 1.22
CA VAL A 140 12.91 -6.37 0.41
C VAL A 140 13.75 -6.01 -0.81
N ALA A 141 13.49 -4.87 -1.45
CA ALA A 141 14.29 -4.36 -2.56
C ALA A 141 15.75 -4.15 -2.17
N ASP A 142 16.04 -3.57 -0.98
CA ASP A 142 17.40 -3.39 -0.47
C ASP A 142 18.16 -4.72 -0.35
N SER A 143 17.47 -5.78 0.05
CA SER A 143 18.08 -7.09 0.25
C SER A 143 18.16 -7.92 -1.03
N ARG A 144 17.30 -7.70 -2.01
CA ARG A 144 17.14 -8.53 -3.20
C ARG A 144 17.55 -7.85 -4.50
N GLY A 145 17.72 -6.53 -4.52
CA GLY A 145 18.23 -5.79 -5.68
C GLY A 145 17.25 -5.64 -6.82
N PHE A 146 16.03 -5.19 -6.53
CA PHE A 146 15.05 -4.83 -7.54
C PHE A 146 14.56 -3.38 -7.35
N ILE A 147 14.06 -2.78 -8.41
CA ILE A 147 13.44 -1.44 -8.37
C ILE A 147 11.97 -1.58 -8.04
N VAL A 148 11.43 -0.64 -7.26
CA VAL A 148 9.98 -0.61 -6.95
C VAL A 148 9.40 0.72 -7.38
N ILE A 149 8.28 0.67 -8.11
CA ILE A 149 7.45 1.83 -8.41
C ILE A 149 6.24 1.82 -7.46
N PHE A 150 6.02 2.95 -6.79
CA PHE A 150 4.84 3.21 -5.97
C PHE A 150 4.04 4.33 -6.64
N PRO A 151 3.02 4.02 -7.43
CA PRO A 151 2.18 5.03 -8.05
C PRO A 151 1.11 5.55 -7.10
N SER A 152 0.63 6.78 -7.32
CA SER A 152 -0.53 7.36 -6.64
C SER A 152 -1.76 7.36 -7.55
N ALA A 153 -2.86 6.79 -7.06
CA ALA A 153 -4.17 6.92 -7.70
C ALA A 153 -4.72 8.33 -7.52
N LEU A 154 -5.54 8.78 -8.46
CA LEU A 154 -6.23 10.07 -8.35
C LEU A 154 -7.43 9.98 -7.41
N PRO A 155 -7.79 11.11 -6.76
CA PRO A 155 -9.03 11.19 -5.99
C PRO A 155 -10.25 11.04 -6.90
N ARG A 156 -11.12 10.09 -6.59
CA ARG A 156 -12.36 9.81 -7.29
C ARG A 156 -13.50 9.66 -6.30
N LYS A 157 -14.71 10.08 -6.70
CA LYS A 157 -15.92 9.74 -5.95
C LYS A 157 -16.31 8.32 -6.33
N VAL A 158 -16.31 7.43 -5.36
CA VAL A 158 -16.70 6.03 -5.53
C VAL A 158 -17.81 5.74 -4.54
N THR A 159 -18.95 5.26 -5.04
CA THR A 159 -20.02 4.75 -4.20
C THR A 159 -19.65 3.33 -3.77
N LEU A 160 -19.24 3.17 -2.53
CA LEU A 160 -19.09 1.86 -1.90
C LEU A 160 -20.26 1.64 -0.96
N GLU A 161 -20.70 0.39 -0.78
CA GLU A 161 -21.93 0.02 -0.04
C GLU A 161 -22.04 0.62 1.37
N ASN A 162 -21.00 1.16 1.96
CA ASN A 162 -20.98 1.76 3.29
C ASN A 162 -20.37 3.16 3.34
N HIS A 163 -20.24 3.83 2.18
CA HIS A 163 -19.75 5.19 2.08
C HIS A 163 -20.73 6.03 1.27
N ASP A 164 -21.15 7.15 1.83
CA ASP A 164 -22.10 8.11 1.22
C ASP A 164 -21.56 8.85 -0.03
N GLY A 165 -20.44 8.40 -0.58
CA GLY A 165 -19.93 8.84 -1.90
C GLY A 165 -19.58 10.32 -2.03
N ASN A 166 -19.65 11.10 -0.93
CA ASN A 166 -19.50 12.54 -0.97
C ASN A 166 -18.04 13.02 -0.99
N MET A 167 -17.09 12.15 -0.62
CA MET A 167 -15.67 12.47 -0.62
C MET A 167 -14.96 11.82 -1.81
N ALA A 168 -14.17 12.62 -2.53
CA ALA A 168 -13.24 12.10 -3.51
C ALA A 168 -11.96 11.63 -2.77
N LEU A 169 -11.66 10.35 -2.82
CA LEU A 169 -10.47 9.76 -2.21
C LEU A 169 -9.64 9.03 -3.28
N PRO A 170 -8.31 8.91 -3.10
CA PRO A 170 -7.47 8.18 -4.03
C PRO A 170 -8.01 6.77 -4.31
N CYS A 171 -8.32 6.49 -5.56
CA CYS A 171 -8.94 5.25 -6.01
C CYS A 171 -8.58 4.92 -7.45
N TRP A 172 -8.15 3.69 -7.69
CA TRP A 172 -7.83 3.19 -9.02
C TRP A 172 -9.07 3.05 -9.90
N ASN A 173 -8.95 3.41 -11.19
CA ASN A 173 -9.98 3.16 -12.19
C ASN A 173 -9.90 1.72 -12.69
N VAL A 174 -10.36 0.77 -11.89
CA VAL A 174 -10.25 -0.66 -12.18
C VAL A 174 -11.26 -1.19 -13.19
N LEU A 175 -12.30 -0.41 -13.51
CA LEU A 175 -13.30 -0.74 -14.51
C LEU A 175 -12.93 -0.25 -15.92
N TRP A 176 -11.71 0.26 -16.10
CA TRP A 176 -11.13 0.76 -17.35
C TRP A 176 -12.08 1.51 -18.31
N SER A 177 -13.06 2.18 -17.75
CA SER A 177 -13.87 3.12 -18.50
C SER A 177 -13.08 4.40 -18.69
N HIS A 178 -12.56 4.63 -19.87
CA HIS A 178 -11.81 5.84 -20.22
C HIS A 178 -12.72 7.08 -20.31
N GLU A 179 -14.03 6.89 -20.46
CA GLU A 179 -14.98 7.99 -20.56
C GLU A 179 -15.23 8.69 -19.22
N GLU A 180 -15.01 7.99 -18.11
CA GLU A 180 -15.35 8.46 -16.77
C GLU A 180 -14.16 8.61 -15.82
N GLY A 181 -12.93 8.64 -16.32
CA GLY A 181 -11.78 8.74 -15.42
C GLY A 181 -10.41 8.71 -16.10
N PRO A 182 -9.33 8.71 -15.32
CA PRO A 182 -8.00 8.67 -15.86
C PRO A 182 -7.71 7.32 -16.53
N ASP A 183 -6.93 7.38 -17.59
CA ASP A 183 -6.32 6.19 -18.20
C ASP A 183 -5.18 5.68 -17.30
N GLU A 184 -5.49 4.67 -16.49
CA GLU A 184 -4.49 4.05 -15.62
C GLU A 184 -3.44 3.31 -16.46
N PHE A 185 -3.81 2.71 -17.58
CA PHE A 185 -2.90 1.90 -18.39
C PHE A 185 -1.83 2.76 -19.06
N ALA A 186 -2.20 3.91 -19.63
CA ALA A 186 -1.24 4.89 -20.14
C ALA A 186 -0.29 5.37 -19.02
N PHE A 187 -0.83 5.57 -17.82
CA PHE A 187 -0.03 5.95 -16.66
C PHE A 187 1.01 4.88 -16.28
N PHE A 188 0.61 3.61 -16.24
CA PHE A 188 1.54 2.51 -15.92
C PHE A 188 2.61 2.34 -16.99
N MET A 189 2.26 2.49 -18.27
CA MET A 189 3.23 2.43 -19.36
C MET A 189 4.23 3.58 -19.29
N ARG A 190 3.79 4.81 -18.98
CA ARG A 190 4.70 5.95 -18.80
C ARG A 190 5.69 5.74 -17.65
N MET A 191 5.24 5.17 -16.53
CA MET A 191 6.12 4.83 -15.41
C MET A 191 7.17 3.78 -15.80
N LEU A 192 6.78 2.79 -16.59
CA LEU A 192 7.72 1.78 -17.12
C LEU A 192 8.78 2.43 -18.01
N GLU A 193 8.37 3.33 -18.90
CA GLU A 193 9.25 4.09 -19.77
C GLU A 193 10.23 4.93 -18.95
N ASP A 194 9.76 5.71 -17.97
CA ASP A 194 10.60 6.55 -17.09
C ASP A 194 11.71 5.73 -16.41
N VAL A 195 11.39 4.54 -15.91
CA VAL A 195 12.40 3.67 -15.32
C VAL A 195 13.38 3.13 -16.37
N GLN A 196 12.89 2.77 -17.55
CA GLN A 196 13.73 2.24 -18.63
C GLN A 196 14.65 3.29 -19.27
N GLU A 197 14.27 4.56 -19.26
CA GLU A 197 15.12 5.68 -19.70
C GLU A 197 16.40 5.80 -18.86
N LYS A 198 16.34 5.38 -17.59
CA LYS A 198 17.40 5.59 -16.62
C LYS A 198 18.09 4.31 -16.15
N TYR A 199 17.36 3.22 -16.13
CA TYR A 199 17.84 1.93 -15.62
C TYR A 199 17.63 0.83 -16.64
N GLU A 200 18.68 0.06 -16.89
CA GLU A 200 18.60 -1.15 -17.71
C GLU A 200 17.98 -2.28 -16.92
N ILE A 201 16.64 -2.34 -16.88
CA ILE A 201 15.90 -3.38 -16.15
C ILE A 201 15.85 -4.70 -16.92
N ASP A 202 15.66 -5.80 -16.20
CA ASP A 202 15.33 -7.10 -16.80
C ASP A 202 13.83 -7.12 -17.17
N ARG A 203 13.56 -6.95 -18.47
CA ARG A 203 12.19 -6.96 -19.01
C ARG A 203 11.44 -8.28 -18.85
N THR A 204 12.15 -9.37 -18.56
CA THR A 204 11.54 -10.68 -18.27
C THR A 204 11.16 -10.85 -16.80
N ARG A 205 11.49 -9.87 -15.94
CA ARG A 205 11.23 -9.87 -14.51
C ARG A 205 10.52 -8.60 -14.05
N VAL A 206 9.39 -8.31 -14.69
CA VAL A 206 8.47 -7.22 -14.29
C VAL A 206 7.29 -7.85 -13.54
N TYR A 207 6.98 -7.33 -12.37
CA TYR A 207 5.97 -7.88 -11.47
C TYR A 207 4.99 -6.80 -11.02
N ALA A 208 3.78 -7.22 -10.68
CA ALA A 208 2.78 -6.34 -10.08
C ALA A 208 2.24 -6.94 -8.77
N THR A 209 2.05 -6.09 -7.79
CA THR A 209 1.42 -6.41 -6.50
C THR A 209 0.65 -5.20 -5.99
N GLY A 210 -0.33 -5.42 -5.13
CA GLY A 210 -1.09 -4.33 -4.53
C GLY A 210 -2.05 -4.83 -3.47
N HIS A 211 -2.49 -3.90 -2.63
CA HIS A 211 -3.39 -4.18 -1.52
C HIS A 211 -4.79 -3.62 -1.80
N SER A 212 -5.85 -4.38 -1.49
CA SER A 212 -7.25 -3.95 -1.61
C SER A 212 -7.57 -3.45 -3.02
N MET A 213 -7.94 -2.19 -3.25
CA MET A 213 -8.12 -1.62 -4.59
C MET A 213 -6.87 -1.74 -5.47
N GLY A 214 -5.66 -1.68 -4.88
CA GLY A 214 -4.42 -1.96 -5.59
C GLY A 214 -4.29 -3.41 -6.03
N SER A 215 -4.89 -4.36 -5.33
CA SER A 215 -5.01 -5.77 -5.75
C SER A 215 -5.86 -5.92 -7.01
N LEU A 216 -6.98 -5.21 -7.08
CA LEU A 216 -7.85 -5.18 -8.24
C LEU A 216 -7.13 -4.54 -9.45
N MET A 217 -6.44 -3.42 -9.22
CA MET A 217 -5.64 -2.78 -10.26
C MET A 217 -4.48 -3.67 -10.73
N THR A 218 -3.84 -4.42 -9.82
CA THR A 218 -2.84 -5.43 -10.15
C THR A 218 -3.42 -6.46 -11.14
N SER A 219 -4.61 -6.98 -10.86
CA SER A 219 -5.29 -7.92 -11.74
C SER A 219 -5.65 -7.31 -13.09
N SER A 220 -6.15 -6.07 -13.10
CA SER A 220 -6.44 -5.34 -14.36
C SER A 220 -5.19 -5.18 -15.22
N LEU A 221 -4.06 -4.80 -14.62
CA LEU A 221 -2.80 -4.62 -15.35
C LEU A 221 -2.30 -5.90 -16.02
N VAL A 222 -2.31 -7.01 -15.30
CA VAL A 222 -1.78 -8.26 -15.85
C VAL A 222 -2.71 -8.88 -16.89
N LEU A 223 -3.99 -8.55 -16.86
CA LEU A 223 -4.93 -8.94 -17.91
C LEU A 223 -4.74 -8.13 -19.19
N HIS A 224 -4.52 -6.82 -19.07
CA HIS A 224 -4.30 -5.94 -20.23
C HIS A 224 -2.91 -6.10 -20.86
N TYR A 225 -1.91 -6.43 -20.04
CA TYR A 225 -0.52 -6.59 -20.48
C TYR A 225 0.04 -7.98 -20.18
N PRO A 226 -0.57 -9.06 -20.70
CA PRO A 226 -0.20 -10.44 -20.34
C PRO A 226 1.23 -10.82 -20.71
N ASN A 227 1.84 -10.11 -21.67
CA ASN A 227 3.23 -10.35 -22.08
C ASN A 227 4.25 -9.46 -21.37
N LEU A 228 3.80 -8.52 -20.53
CA LEU A 228 4.67 -7.62 -19.80
C LEU A 228 5.06 -8.20 -18.45
N PHE A 229 4.11 -8.78 -17.74
CA PHE A 229 4.31 -9.21 -16.36
C PHE A 229 4.71 -10.69 -16.29
N ALA A 230 5.76 -10.97 -15.52
CA ALA A 230 6.21 -12.33 -15.25
C ALA A 230 5.35 -13.05 -14.19
N ALA A 231 4.79 -12.31 -13.25
CA ALA A 231 3.87 -12.81 -12.23
C ALA A 231 3.14 -11.64 -11.53
N ALA A 232 2.04 -11.97 -10.84
CA ALA A 232 1.27 -11.05 -10.03
C ALA A 232 1.03 -11.59 -8.62
N ALA A 233 0.99 -10.67 -7.63
CA ALA A 233 0.69 -11.01 -6.24
C ALA A 233 -0.37 -10.06 -5.66
N PRO A 234 -1.65 -10.20 -6.04
CA PRO A 234 -2.74 -9.42 -5.48
C PRO A 234 -3.00 -9.79 -4.02
N CYS A 235 -3.11 -8.77 -3.15
CA CYS A 235 -3.31 -8.91 -1.72
C CYS A 235 -4.65 -8.31 -1.28
N SER A 236 -5.45 -9.07 -0.55
CA SER A 236 -6.69 -8.59 0.09
C SER A 236 -7.68 -7.93 -0.89
N GLY A 237 -7.87 -8.53 -2.05
CA GLY A 237 -8.85 -8.08 -3.04
C GLY A 237 -9.29 -9.20 -3.97
N VAL A 238 -10.58 -9.23 -4.24
CA VAL A 238 -11.24 -10.16 -5.16
C VAL A 238 -12.11 -9.38 -6.15
N PHE A 239 -12.40 -9.93 -7.29
CA PHE A 239 -13.26 -9.28 -8.28
C PHE A 239 -14.65 -9.03 -7.68
N PHE A 240 -15.07 -7.78 -7.61
CA PHE A 240 -16.47 -7.48 -7.36
C PHE A 240 -17.30 -7.72 -8.62
N GLU A 241 -18.62 -7.84 -8.49
CA GLU A 241 -19.49 -8.32 -9.57
C GLU A 241 -19.30 -7.54 -10.88
N ALA A 242 -19.32 -6.20 -10.84
CA ALA A 242 -19.18 -5.40 -12.05
C ALA A 242 -17.82 -5.61 -12.77
N MET A 243 -16.74 -5.78 -12.01
CA MET A 243 -15.42 -6.09 -12.58
C MET A 243 -15.40 -7.50 -13.19
N TYR A 244 -15.95 -8.47 -12.49
CA TYR A 244 -16.05 -9.84 -12.99
C TYR A 244 -16.87 -9.90 -14.28
N GLU A 245 -18.05 -9.27 -14.32
CA GLU A 245 -18.88 -9.19 -15.52
C GLU A 245 -18.16 -8.52 -16.69
N GLN A 246 -17.42 -7.43 -16.43
CA GLN A 246 -16.65 -6.76 -17.46
C GLN A 246 -15.56 -7.69 -18.02
N ILE A 247 -14.75 -8.31 -17.16
CA ILE A 247 -13.72 -9.27 -17.56
C ILE A 247 -14.31 -10.40 -18.42
N MET A 248 -15.47 -10.92 -18.04
CA MET A 248 -16.11 -12.01 -18.75
C MET A 248 -16.74 -11.62 -20.10
N ARG A 249 -17.00 -10.33 -20.32
CA ARG A 249 -17.49 -9.80 -21.62
C ARG A 249 -16.38 -9.53 -22.62
N GLU A 250 -15.15 -9.32 -22.16
CA GLU A 250 -14.01 -8.94 -23.00
C GLU A 250 -13.34 -10.20 -23.59
N PRO A 251 -13.44 -10.45 -24.92
CA PRO A 251 -12.87 -11.64 -25.53
C PRO A 251 -11.35 -11.78 -25.35
N GLU A 252 -10.64 -10.65 -25.25
CA GLU A 252 -9.20 -10.62 -25.05
C GLU A 252 -8.75 -11.28 -23.75
N PHE A 253 -9.59 -11.30 -22.71
CA PHE A 253 -9.29 -11.96 -21.42
C PHE A 253 -9.66 -13.43 -21.39
N SER A 254 -10.22 -13.95 -22.47
CA SER A 254 -10.46 -15.37 -22.61
C SER A 254 -9.15 -16.16 -22.54
N PRO A 255 -9.13 -17.33 -21.90
CA PRO A 255 -7.96 -18.21 -21.88
C PRO A 255 -7.38 -18.52 -23.25
N ASP A 256 -8.21 -18.50 -24.31
CA ASP A 256 -7.79 -18.77 -25.68
C ASP A 256 -6.99 -17.61 -26.30
N ASN A 257 -7.20 -16.39 -25.83
CA ASN A 257 -6.65 -15.17 -26.41
C ASN A 257 -5.53 -14.53 -25.58
N THR A 258 -5.26 -15.04 -24.37
CA THR A 258 -4.26 -14.46 -23.45
C THR A 258 -3.24 -15.48 -22.99
N ALA A 259 -2.08 -15.01 -22.57
CA ALA A 259 -1.02 -15.85 -22.01
C ALA A 259 -1.31 -16.17 -20.53
N PRO A 260 -1.08 -17.42 -20.08
CA PRO A 260 -1.11 -17.74 -18.66
C PRO A 260 -0.11 -16.88 -17.86
N ILE A 261 -0.49 -16.47 -16.66
CA ILE A 261 0.36 -15.71 -15.75
C ILE A 261 0.34 -16.32 -14.35
N PRO A 262 1.48 -16.58 -13.70
CA PRO A 262 1.52 -16.97 -12.31
C PRO A 262 0.87 -15.93 -11.41
N VAL A 263 -0.12 -16.34 -10.61
CA VAL A 263 -0.82 -15.46 -9.67
C VAL A 263 -0.79 -16.08 -8.28
N TRP A 264 -0.35 -15.30 -7.31
CA TRP A 264 -0.42 -15.65 -5.90
C TRP A 264 -1.36 -14.70 -5.16
N MET A 265 -2.58 -15.13 -4.94
CA MET A 265 -3.57 -14.40 -4.15
C MET A 265 -3.42 -14.72 -2.67
N PHE A 266 -3.49 -13.70 -1.82
CA PHE A 266 -3.50 -13.88 -0.37
C PHE A 266 -4.36 -12.81 0.32
N ALA A 267 -4.95 -13.19 1.45
CA ALA A 267 -5.84 -12.36 2.23
C ALA A 267 -5.81 -12.74 3.70
N GLY A 268 -6.13 -11.79 4.57
CA GLY A 268 -6.25 -12.04 6.00
C GLY A 268 -7.55 -12.79 6.34
N ARG A 269 -7.47 -13.76 7.25
CA ARG A 269 -8.65 -14.54 7.71
C ARG A 269 -9.76 -13.66 8.27
N ASN A 270 -9.44 -12.50 8.82
CA ASN A 270 -10.39 -11.59 9.46
C ASN A 270 -10.97 -10.53 8.51
N GLU A 271 -10.65 -10.60 7.23
CA GLU A 271 -11.15 -9.68 6.18
C GLU A 271 -12.50 -10.13 5.60
N GLN A 272 -13.33 -10.81 6.40
CA GLN A 272 -14.61 -11.42 5.98
C GLN A 272 -15.63 -10.45 5.42
N TRP A 273 -15.44 -9.16 5.65
CA TRP A 273 -16.29 -8.09 5.10
C TRP A 273 -15.96 -7.73 3.62
N LEU A 274 -14.78 -8.15 3.13
CA LEU A 274 -14.32 -7.92 1.75
C LEU A 274 -14.14 -9.24 0.98
N ILE A 275 -13.83 -10.31 1.69
CA ILE A 275 -13.40 -11.58 1.12
C ILE A 275 -14.14 -12.69 1.84
N ASP A 276 -14.83 -13.51 1.08
CA ASP A 276 -15.55 -14.65 1.65
C ASP A 276 -14.58 -15.64 2.27
N ALA A 277 -14.80 -15.97 3.54
CA ALA A 277 -13.93 -16.88 4.30
C ALA A 277 -13.92 -18.30 3.71
N GLU A 278 -15.04 -18.68 3.08
CA GLU A 278 -15.19 -19.96 2.39
C GLU A 278 -15.51 -19.70 0.92
N PRO A 279 -14.54 -19.85 0.00
CA PRO A 279 -14.76 -19.67 -1.43
C PRO A 279 -15.79 -20.69 -1.96
N THR A 280 -16.78 -20.20 -2.70
CA THR A 280 -17.74 -21.01 -3.44
C THR A 280 -17.79 -20.56 -4.90
N ALA A 281 -18.33 -21.37 -5.78
CA ALA A 281 -18.48 -20.99 -7.20
C ALA A 281 -19.32 -19.72 -7.41
N ASP A 282 -20.15 -19.35 -6.44
CA ASP A 282 -21.15 -18.28 -6.54
C ASP A 282 -20.71 -16.98 -5.87
N ASN A 283 -19.73 -17.03 -4.97
CA ASN A 283 -19.26 -15.82 -4.30
C ASN A 283 -18.03 -15.19 -5.00
N SER A 284 -17.75 -13.93 -4.71
CA SER A 284 -16.68 -13.15 -5.35
C SER A 284 -15.30 -13.79 -5.22
N THR A 285 -15.00 -14.36 -4.06
CA THR A 285 -13.72 -15.03 -3.81
C THR A 285 -13.58 -16.26 -4.70
N GLY A 286 -14.58 -17.13 -4.73
CA GLY A 286 -14.53 -18.31 -5.56
C GLY A 286 -14.58 -18.00 -7.06
N LYS A 287 -15.39 -17.02 -7.49
CA LYS A 287 -15.41 -16.54 -8.89
C LYS A 287 -14.01 -16.07 -9.32
N THR A 288 -13.31 -15.32 -8.47
CA THR A 288 -11.94 -14.84 -8.75
C THR A 288 -10.95 -15.99 -8.87
N ILE A 289 -10.99 -16.95 -7.96
CA ILE A 289 -10.12 -18.14 -7.99
C ILE A 289 -10.41 -18.97 -9.26
N LEU A 290 -11.67 -19.22 -9.58
CA LEU A 290 -12.07 -19.98 -10.76
C LEU A 290 -11.68 -19.26 -12.05
N PHE A 291 -11.77 -17.93 -12.08
CA PHE A 291 -11.30 -17.14 -13.22
C PHE A 291 -9.81 -17.38 -13.46
N TRP A 292 -8.95 -17.17 -12.47
CA TRP A 292 -7.50 -17.35 -12.62
C TRP A 292 -7.13 -18.80 -12.96
N HIS A 293 -7.86 -19.76 -12.42
CA HIS A 293 -7.67 -21.17 -12.77
C HIS A 293 -7.93 -21.44 -14.25
N ARG A 294 -9.05 -20.95 -14.79
CA ARG A 294 -9.40 -21.07 -16.20
C ARG A 294 -8.43 -20.30 -17.07
N HIS A 295 -8.13 -19.06 -16.71
CA HIS A 295 -7.18 -18.19 -17.40
C HIS A 295 -5.81 -18.86 -17.56
N ASN A 296 -5.33 -19.53 -16.52
CA ASN A 296 -4.07 -20.25 -16.54
C ASN A 296 -4.16 -21.68 -17.10
N ARG A 297 -5.32 -22.11 -17.60
CA ARG A 297 -5.53 -23.43 -18.20
C ARG A 297 -5.12 -24.58 -17.28
N LEU A 298 -5.36 -24.43 -15.96
CA LEU A 298 -4.98 -25.45 -14.99
C LEU A 298 -5.92 -26.64 -15.06
N PRO A 299 -5.44 -27.90 -15.02
CA PRO A 299 -6.28 -29.07 -15.05
C PRO A 299 -7.02 -29.30 -13.73
N GLY A 300 -8.23 -29.85 -13.77
CA GLY A 300 -8.81 -30.54 -12.61
C GLY A 300 -9.74 -29.74 -11.69
N LEU A 301 -10.25 -28.56 -12.08
CA LEU A 301 -11.17 -27.77 -11.24
C LEU A 301 -12.67 -28.06 -11.43
N ALA A 302 -13.06 -29.02 -12.25
CA ALA A 302 -14.48 -29.39 -12.34
C ALA A 302 -15.06 -29.86 -10.98
N GLU A 303 -14.23 -30.19 -10.01
CA GLU A 303 -14.59 -30.65 -8.66
C GLU A 303 -13.74 -29.99 -7.55
N ALA A 304 -13.24 -28.76 -7.73
CA ALA A 304 -12.42 -28.14 -6.73
C ALA A 304 -13.20 -27.93 -5.42
N LYS A 305 -12.96 -28.79 -4.48
CA LYS A 305 -13.21 -28.53 -3.08
C LYS A 305 -12.18 -27.48 -2.66
N PHE A 306 -12.61 -26.23 -2.53
CA PHE A 306 -11.79 -25.16 -1.98
C PHE A 306 -11.36 -25.57 -0.57
N LYS A 307 -10.12 -26.04 -0.42
CA LYS A 307 -9.51 -26.26 0.88
C LYS A 307 -8.83 -24.97 1.30
N CYS A 308 -9.37 -24.34 2.32
CA CYS A 308 -8.66 -23.30 3.06
C CYS A 308 -7.65 -24.00 3.98
N GLU A 309 -6.45 -24.29 3.48
CA GLU A 309 -5.34 -24.70 4.36
C GLU A 309 -4.78 -23.44 5.01
N GLY A 310 -5.14 -23.23 6.27
CA GLY A 310 -4.60 -22.13 7.06
C GLY A 310 -3.11 -22.33 7.28
N THR A 311 -2.28 -21.51 6.66
CA THR A 311 -0.90 -21.34 7.08
C THR A 311 -0.91 -20.56 8.39
N SER A 312 -0.65 -21.25 9.51
CA SER A 312 -0.34 -20.58 10.77
C SER A 312 1.06 -19.97 10.64
N TYR A 313 1.16 -18.66 10.57
CA TYR A 313 2.40 -17.98 10.87
C TYR A 313 2.68 -18.18 12.37
N GLN A 314 3.66 -18.99 12.72
CA GLN A 314 4.29 -18.91 14.04
C GLN A 314 5.22 -17.69 13.99
N GLU A 315 4.92 -16.67 14.78
CA GLU A 315 5.87 -15.62 15.10
C GLU A 315 7.10 -16.26 15.75
N ARG A 316 8.25 -16.08 15.15
CA ARG A 316 9.55 -16.35 15.76
C ARG A 316 10.17 -15.04 16.21
#